data_40df942abdac345f9a48bf93fb6f7032
#
_entry.id   40df942abdac345f9a48bf93fb6f7032
#
_cell.length_a   1.000
_cell.length_b   1.000
_cell.length_c   1.000
_cell.angle_alpha   90.00
_cell.angle_beta   90.00
_cell.angle_gamma   90.00
#
_symmetry.space_group_name_H-M   'P 1'
#
loop_
_entity.id
_entity.type
_entity.pdbx_description
1 polymer ?
#
loop_
_entity_poly.entity_id
_entity_poly.type
_entity_poly.pdbx_seq_one_letter_code
_entity_poly.pdbx_strand_id
1 'polypeptide(L)'
;VTNIATVTGPISTNDLGLTLPHEHVFINHKRDNWMGSNVLDDQILAKQELIKFKEAGGQTVVDQTSRGVNRDPKALKQLSEQTGINIITGTGWFKEAYYDLDFSKTKVDQLSEIMISDLTNGIDDSGVKAGIIGEINVNARWITPGEERMHRAAARAQLKTGGTLAIAGTHISTAMDQLDILEEEGVDLRKVIVNHINGSLN
;
A
#
# COMPACT_ATOMS: atom_id res chain seq x y z
N VAL A 1 -8.44 23.22 0.00
CA VAL A 1 -8.79 21.92 -0.61
C VAL A 1 -7.53 21.08 -0.62
N THR A 2 -7.56 19.91 -0.01
CA THR A 2 -6.42 18.98 0.00
C THR A 2 -6.50 18.13 -1.28
N ASN A 3 -5.36 17.95 -1.95
CA ASN A 3 -5.26 17.08 -3.12
C ASN A 3 -4.69 15.73 -2.72
N ILE A 4 -5.18 14.68 -3.38
CA ILE A 4 -4.73 13.30 -3.23
C ILE A 4 -4.11 12.86 -4.57
N ALA A 5 -2.93 12.24 -4.51
CA ALA A 5 -2.30 11.69 -5.69
C ALA A 5 -3.03 10.43 -6.17
N THR A 6 -3.45 10.41 -7.43
CA THR A 6 -3.94 9.22 -8.13
C THR A 6 -2.96 8.85 -9.24
N VAL A 7 -3.12 7.68 -9.83
CA VAL A 7 -2.26 7.20 -10.93
C VAL A 7 -2.35 8.06 -12.20
N THR A 8 -3.40 8.86 -12.34
CA THR A 8 -3.62 9.79 -13.47
C THR A 8 -3.34 11.25 -13.11
N GLY A 9 -2.92 11.52 -11.89
CA GLY A 9 -2.63 12.86 -11.39
C GLY A 9 -3.43 13.20 -10.12
N PRO A 10 -3.22 14.38 -9.52
CA PRO A 10 -3.87 14.75 -8.28
C PRO A 10 -5.35 15.10 -8.51
N ILE A 11 -6.21 14.66 -7.58
CA ILE A 11 -7.62 15.03 -7.51
C ILE A 11 -7.93 15.73 -6.18
N SER A 12 -9.03 16.49 -6.12
CA SER A 12 -9.55 17.02 -4.87
C SER A 12 -10.09 15.90 -3.97
N THR A 13 -9.96 16.03 -2.66
CA THR A 13 -10.61 15.12 -1.70
C THR A 13 -12.14 15.07 -1.88
N ASN A 14 -12.75 16.13 -2.43
CA ASN A 14 -14.19 16.16 -2.72
C ASN A 14 -14.59 15.28 -3.91
N ASP A 15 -13.62 14.89 -4.74
CA ASP A 15 -13.85 14.10 -5.96
C ASP A 15 -13.62 12.59 -5.73
N LEU A 16 -13.32 12.17 -4.49
CA LEU A 16 -13.12 10.75 -4.14
C LEU A 16 -14.39 9.91 -4.34
N GLY A 17 -15.53 10.44 -3.94
CA GLY A 17 -16.82 9.72 -4.00
C GLY A 17 -16.83 8.40 -3.22
N LEU A 18 -17.65 7.45 -3.68
CA LEU A 18 -17.69 6.12 -3.08
C LEU A 18 -16.37 5.39 -3.36
N THR A 19 -15.67 5.07 -2.26
CA THR A 19 -14.28 4.58 -2.30
C THR A 19 -14.17 3.19 -1.71
N LEU A 20 -13.50 2.29 -2.41
CA LEU A 20 -12.96 1.05 -1.83
C LEU A 20 -11.57 1.37 -1.23
N PRO A 21 -11.43 1.36 0.10
CA PRO A 21 -10.23 1.92 0.75
C PRO A 21 -9.05 0.96 0.81
N HIS A 22 -9.27 -0.32 0.47
CA HIS A 22 -8.24 -1.34 0.48
C HIS A 22 -8.55 -2.44 -0.54
N GLU A 23 -7.85 -2.38 -1.67
CA GLU A 23 -7.95 -3.36 -2.74
C GLU A 23 -6.57 -3.75 -3.27
N HIS A 24 -6.55 -4.85 -4.02
CA HIS A 24 -5.42 -5.29 -4.81
C HIS A 24 -5.88 -5.58 -6.23
N VAL A 25 -5.69 -4.64 -7.14
CA VAL A 25 -6.07 -4.80 -8.56
C VAL A 25 -5.17 -5.83 -9.24
N PHE A 26 -3.88 -5.77 -8.94
CA PHE A 26 -2.90 -6.78 -9.32
C PHE A 26 -2.14 -7.22 -8.07
N ILE A 27 -2.00 -8.52 -7.86
CA ILE A 27 -1.24 -9.05 -6.73
C ILE A 27 -0.68 -10.44 -7.05
N ASN A 28 0.46 -10.78 -6.46
CA ASN A 28 1.08 -12.09 -6.60
C ASN A 28 1.58 -12.60 -5.25
N HIS A 29 0.80 -13.48 -4.63
CA HIS A 29 1.11 -14.14 -3.35
C HIS A 29 1.67 -15.57 -3.51
N LYS A 30 2.30 -15.90 -4.64
CA LYS A 30 2.84 -17.26 -4.88
C LYS A 30 3.88 -17.74 -3.85
N ARG A 31 4.49 -16.84 -3.09
CA ARG A 31 5.47 -17.20 -2.04
C ARG A 31 4.81 -17.59 -0.72
N ASP A 32 3.50 -17.43 -0.57
CA ASP A 32 2.75 -17.77 0.63
C ASP A 32 2.04 -19.10 0.47
N ASN A 33 2.58 -20.14 1.09
CA ASN A 33 2.04 -21.50 1.00
C ASN A 33 0.62 -21.64 1.61
N TRP A 34 0.20 -20.75 2.50
CA TRP A 34 -1.09 -20.86 3.19
C TRP A 34 -2.18 -19.93 2.63
N MET A 35 -1.81 -18.88 1.90
CA MET A 35 -2.79 -18.00 1.24
C MET A 35 -3.28 -18.54 -0.10
N GLY A 36 -2.86 -19.75 -0.47
CA GLY A 36 -3.07 -20.25 -1.82
C GLY A 36 -2.27 -19.43 -2.85
N SER A 37 -2.31 -19.83 -4.09
CA SER A 37 -1.66 -19.07 -5.17
C SER A 37 -2.56 -17.92 -5.63
N ASN A 38 -2.85 -16.96 -4.75
CA ASN A 38 -3.62 -15.78 -5.15
C ASN A 38 -2.76 -14.93 -6.09
N VAL A 39 -3.06 -15.05 -7.36
CA VAL A 39 -2.47 -14.23 -8.43
C VAL A 39 -3.60 -13.54 -9.17
N LEU A 40 -3.60 -12.23 -9.11
CA LEU A 40 -4.46 -11.36 -9.92
C LEU A 40 -3.53 -10.62 -10.88
N ASP A 41 -3.49 -11.04 -12.14
CA ASP A 41 -2.65 -10.47 -13.18
C ASP A 41 -3.38 -10.32 -14.54
N ASP A 42 -4.68 -10.63 -14.57
CA ASP A 42 -5.52 -10.49 -15.77
C ASP A 42 -6.07 -9.06 -15.88
N GLN A 43 -5.50 -8.28 -16.79
CA GLN A 43 -5.90 -6.89 -17.04
C GLN A 43 -7.33 -6.78 -17.60
N ILE A 44 -7.80 -7.78 -18.35
CA ILE A 44 -9.16 -7.77 -18.93
C ILE A 44 -10.18 -7.95 -17.81
N LEU A 45 -9.94 -8.92 -16.94
CA LEU A 45 -10.80 -9.16 -15.78
C LEU A 45 -10.81 -7.96 -14.82
N ALA A 46 -9.62 -7.43 -14.50
CA ALA A 46 -9.50 -6.24 -13.64
C ALA A 46 -10.29 -5.05 -14.19
N LYS A 47 -10.21 -4.81 -15.50
CA LYS A 47 -11.03 -3.77 -16.16
C LYS A 47 -12.52 -4.01 -16.03
N GLN A 48 -12.98 -5.26 -16.23
CA GLN A 48 -14.40 -5.60 -16.10
C GLN A 48 -14.93 -5.38 -14.69
N GLU A 49 -14.15 -5.76 -13.67
CA GLU A 49 -14.54 -5.55 -12.28
C GLU A 49 -14.57 -4.06 -11.91
N LEU A 50 -13.62 -3.25 -12.37
CA LEU A 50 -13.64 -1.80 -12.18
C LEU A 50 -14.84 -1.13 -12.87
N ILE A 51 -15.25 -1.62 -14.05
CA ILE A 51 -16.46 -1.13 -14.74
C ILE A 51 -17.70 -1.46 -13.92
N LYS A 52 -17.84 -2.69 -13.42
CA LYS A 52 -18.96 -3.09 -12.54
C LYS A 52 -19.01 -2.24 -11.26
N PHE A 53 -17.87 -1.98 -10.66
CA PHE A 53 -17.78 -1.09 -9.50
C PHE A 53 -18.28 0.32 -9.84
N LYS A 54 -17.88 0.86 -10.98
CA LYS A 54 -18.36 2.16 -11.47
C LYS A 54 -19.88 2.17 -11.71
N GLU A 55 -20.43 1.13 -12.35
CA GLU A 55 -21.87 0.98 -12.59
C GLU A 55 -22.67 0.90 -11.28
N ALA A 56 -22.07 0.37 -10.21
CA ALA A 56 -22.63 0.37 -8.86
C ALA A 56 -22.48 1.71 -8.12
N GLY A 57 -21.92 2.75 -8.77
CA GLY A 57 -21.73 4.08 -8.20
C GLY A 57 -20.34 4.32 -7.59
N GLY A 58 -19.42 3.35 -7.72
CA GLY A 58 -18.05 3.48 -7.26
C GLY A 58 -17.27 4.54 -8.05
N GLN A 59 -16.34 5.22 -7.38
CA GLN A 59 -15.55 6.31 -7.99
C GLN A 59 -14.06 6.16 -7.76
N THR A 60 -13.64 5.62 -6.62
CA THR A 60 -12.23 5.54 -6.26
C THR A 60 -11.87 4.17 -5.67
N VAL A 61 -10.69 3.68 -6.04
CA VAL A 61 -10.08 2.46 -5.48
C VAL A 61 -8.72 2.83 -4.91
N VAL A 62 -8.43 2.40 -3.69
CA VAL A 62 -7.09 2.47 -3.10
C VAL A 62 -6.42 1.11 -3.26
N ASP A 63 -5.55 1.00 -4.25
CA ASP A 63 -4.72 -0.18 -4.47
C ASP A 63 -3.54 -0.16 -3.50
N GLN A 64 -3.61 -1.01 -2.47
CA GLN A 64 -2.58 -1.11 -1.46
C GLN A 64 -1.52 -2.18 -1.79
N THR A 65 -1.40 -2.57 -3.06
CA THR A 65 -0.37 -3.49 -3.52
C THR A 65 0.99 -2.83 -3.45
N SER A 66 1.82 -3.28 -2.52
CA SER A 66 3.15 -2.76 -2.28
C SER A 66 4.21 -3.46 -3.13
N ARG A 67 5.46 -3.01 -3.01
CA ARG A 67 6.60 -3.56 -3.73
C ARG A 67 6.85 -5.03 -3.37
N GLY A 68 7.24 -5.84 -4.35
CA GLY A 68 7.52 -7.27 -4.21
C GLY A 68 6.33 -8.20 -4.44
N VAL A 69 5.09 -7.69 -4.42
CA VAL A 69 3.85 -8.47 -4.65
C VAL A 69 3.12 -8.08 -5.95
N ASN A 70 3.86 -7.70 -6.98
CA ASN A 70 3.35 -7.36 -8.31
C ASN A 70 2.68 -5.98 -8.44
N ARG A 71 3.14 -4.97 -7.68
CA ARG A 71 2.74 -3.58 -7.90
C ARG A 71 3.04 -3.15 -9.35
N ASP A 72 2.03 -2.73 -10.11
CA ASP A 72 2.17 -2.24 -11.48
C ASP A 72 1.49 -0.88 -11.70
N PRO A 73 2.18 0.23 -11.40
CA PRO A 73 1.59 1.56 -11.51
C PRO A 73 1.26 1.97 -12.95
N LYS A 74 1.96 1.43 -13.97
CA LYS A 74 1.67 1.72 -15.38
C LYS A 74 0.37 1.06 -15.82
N ALA A 75 0.16 -0.21 -15.46
CA ALA A 75 -1.09 -0.91 -15.74
C ALA A 75 -2.28 -0.29 -14.98
N LEU A 76 -2.09 0.10 -13.71
CA LEU A 76 -3.12 0.81 -12.93
C LEU A 76 -3.51 2.14 -13.58
N LYS A 77 -2.54 2.91 -14.10
CA LYS A 77 -2.82 4.14 -14.84
C LYS A 77 -3.65 3.89 -16.09
N GLN A 78 -3.28 2.89 -16.89
CA GLN A 78 -4.04 2.50 -18.09
C GLN A 78 -5.47 2.08 -17.74
N LEU A 79 -5.67 1.30 -16.68
CA LEU A 79 -7.00 0.92 -16.20
C LEU A 79 -7.82 2.12 -15.74
N SER A 80 -7.23 3.04 -14.99
CA SER A 80 -7.88 4.28 -14.56
C SER A 80 -8.34 5.12 -15.75
N GLU A 81 -7.49 5.32 -16.75
CA GLU A 81 -7.81 6.05 -17.99
C GLU A 81 -8.94 5.38 -18.79
N GLN A 82 -8.95 4.03 -18.86
CA GLN A 82 -9.95 3.27 -19.61
C GLN A 82 -11.31 3.16 -18.92
N THR A 83 -11.36 3.16 -17.59
CA THR A 83 -12.57 2.97 -16.79
C THR A 83 -13.13 4.27 -16.25
N GLY A 84 -12.27 5.28 -16.08
CA GLY A 84 -12.60 6.53 -15.40
C GLY A 84 -12.76 6.36 -13.88
N ILE A 85 -12.27 5.27 -13.31
CA ILE A 85 -12.14 5.07 -11.86
C ILE A 85 -10.84 5.73 -11.39
N ASN A 86 -10.91 6.55 -10.35
CA ASN A 86 -9.71 7.06 -9.69
C ASN A 86 -8.99 5.91 -8.98
N ILE A 87 -7.70 5.72 -9.24
CA ILE A 87 -6.90 4.70 -8.54
C ILE A 87 -5.78 5.39 -7.77
N ILE A 88 -5.71 5.13 -6.47
CA ILE A 88 -4.62 5.56 -5.59
C ILE A 88 -3.72 4.35 -5.41
N THR A 89 -2.42 4.45 -5.68
CA THR A 89 -1.48 3.32 -5.51
C THR A 89 -0.59 3.51 -4.30
N GLY A 90 -0.18 2.38 -3.70
CA GLY A 90 0.65 2.36 -2.51
C GLY A 90 2.17 2.36 -2.78
N THR A 91 2.95 2.63 -1.71
CA THR A 91 4.40 2.44 -1.65
C THR A 91 4.82 1.66 -0.41
N GLY A 92 6.07 1.24 -0.36
CA GLY A 92 6.62 0.38 0.68
C GLY A 92 6.69 -1.08 0.23
N TRP A 93 6.92 -1.97 1.18
CA TRP A 93 7.05 -3.41 0.92
C TRP A 93 6.06 -4.20 1.76
N PHE A 94 5.61 -5.33 1.23
CA PHE A 94 4.63 -6.19 1.89
C PHE A 94 5.22 -6.79 3.18
N LYS A 95 5.82 -7.96 3.13
CA LYS A 95 6.47 -8.63 4.26
C LYS A 95 7.80 -9.23 3.83
N GLU A 96 8.64 -9.63 4.77
CA GLU A 96 10.03 -10.01 4.51
C GLU A 96 10.21 -11.05 3.40
N ALA A 97 9.31 -12.04 3.29
CA ALA A 97 9.34 -13.05 2.23
C ALA A 97 9.25 -12.48 0.80
N TYR A 98 8.78 -11.24 0.65
CA TYR A 98 8.59 -10.55 -0.62
C TYR A 98 9.56 -9.39 -0.85
N TYR A 99 10.51 -9.18 0.03
CA TYR A 99 11.49 -8.13 -0.15
C TYR A 99 12.36 -8.42 -1.38
N ASP A 100 12.53 -7.41 -2.22
CA ASP A 100 13.34 -7.41 -3.42
C ASP A 100 14.72 -6.75 -3.21
N LEU A 101 14.98 -6.30 -1.98
CA LEU A 101 16.22 -5.71 -1.52
C LEU A 101 16.76 -6.51 -0.31
N ASP A 102 18.07 -6.50 -0.12
CA ASP A 102 18.70 -7.03 1.10
C ASP A 102 18.56 -6.04 2.25
N PHE A 103 17.49 -6.19 3.03
CA PHE A 103 17.20 -5.32 4.18
C PHE A 103 18.27 -5.42 5.27
N SER A 104 19.05 -6.52 5.34
CA SER A 104 20.13 -6.64 6.31
C SER A 104 21.30 -5.67 6.02
N LYS A 105 21.46 -5.29 4.75
CA LYS A 105 22.50 -4.38 4.26
C LYS A 105 22.01 -2.97 3.97
N THR A 106 20.70 -2.79 3.82
CA THR A 106 20.11 -1.49 3.48
C THR A 106 19.78 -0.71 4.76
N LYS A 107 20.22 0.53 4.85
CA LYS A 107 19.90 1.39 6.00
C LYS A 107 18.42 1.79 5.99
N VAL A 108 17.85 1.99 7.17
CA VAL A 108 16.46 2.45 7.34
C VAL A 108 16.19 3.74 6.54
N ASP A 109 17.11 4.70 6.58
CA ASP A 109 16.97 5.95 5.83
C ASP A 109 16.93 5.73 4.31
N GLN A 110 17.71 4.78 3.78
CA GLN A 110 17.69 4.46 2.35
C GLN A 110 16.35 3.84 1.93
N LEU A 111 15.77 2.98 2.77
CA LEU A 111 14.42 2.42 2.55
C LEU A 111 13.37 3.54 2.62
N SER A 112 13.49 4.45 3.57
CA SER A 112 12.62 5.61 3.71
C SER A 112 12.67 6.53 2.48
N GLU A 113 13.87 6.82 1.98
CA GLU A 113 14.05 7.69 0.80
C GLU A 113 13.39 7.11 -0.47
N ILE A 114 13.37 5.79 -0.63
CA ILE A 114 12.62 5.14 -1.74
C ILE A 114 11.14 5.47 -1.63
N MET A 115 10.53 5.31 -0.45
CA MET A 115 9.11 5.63 -0.24
C MET A 115 8.82 7.12 -0.38
N ILE A 116 9.70 7.99 0.13
CA ILE A 116 9.60 9.44 -0.03
C ILE A 116 9.63 9.79 -1.52
N SER A 117 10.54 9.19 -2.28
CA SER A 117 10.62 9.40 -3.74
C SER A 117 9.35 8.93 -4.45
N ASP A 118 8.83 7.74 -4.11
CA ASP A 118 7.58 7.23 -4.70
C ASP A 118 6.40 8.21 -4.48
N LEU A 119 6.34 8.85 -3.30
CA LEU A 119 5.28 9.81 -2.94
C LEU A 119 5.47 11.18 -3.59
N THR A 120 6.71 11.63 -3.77
CA THR A 120 7.00 13.01 -4.18
C THR A 120 7.42 13.16 -5.63
N ASN A 121 8.20 12.22 -6.15
CA ASN A 121 8.76 12.25 -7.50
C ASN A 121 8.05 11.29 -8.45
N GLY A 122 7.77 10.08 -7.99
CA GLY A 122 7.10 9.01 -8.73
C GLY A 122 7.76 7.65 -8.50
N ILE A 123 6.98 6.61 -8.79
CA ILE A 123 7.35 5.20 -8.63
C ILE A 123 8.18 4.78 -9.86
N ASP A 124 9.44 4.46 -9.64
CA ASP A 124 10.36 4.05 -10.71
C ASP A 124 10.25 4.99 -11.94
N ASP A 125 10.26 4.46 -13.16
CA ASP A 125 10.08 5.23 -14.41
C ASP A 125 8.61 5.30 -14.88
N SER A 126 7.64 5.14 -13.98
CA SER A 126 6.22 5.11 -14.35
C SER A 126 5.60 6.50 -14.57
N GLY A 127 6.18 7.53 -13.97
CA GLY A 127 5.58 8.86 -13.87
C GLY A 127 4.36 8.93 -12.95
N VAL A 128 4.05 7.86 -12.20
CA VAL A 128 2.93 7.76 -11.25
C VAL A 128 3.45 7.99 -9.84
N LYS A 129 2.80 8.85 -9.07
CA LYS A 129 3.10 9.04 -7.64
C LYS A 129 2.23 8.13 -6.77
N ALA A 130 2.82 7.59 -5.71
CA ALA A 130 2.04 6.93 -4.66
C ALA A 130 1.20 7.95 -3.89
N GLY A 131 0.02 7.52 -3.42
CA GLY A 131 -0.87 8.35 -2.59
C GLY A 131 -0.98 7.84 -1.14
N ILE A 132 -0.43 6.67 -0.83
CA ILE A 132 -0.46 6.04 0.50
C ILE A 132 0.83 5.24 0.74
N ILE A 133 1.27 5.16 1.99
CA ILE A 133 2.34 4.26 2.42
C ILE A 133 1.68 2.96 2.90
N GLY A 134 1.92 1.85 2.21
CA GLY A 134 1.33 0.54 2.53
C GLY A 134 0.64 -0.12 1.32
N GLU A 135 0.10 -1.32 1.52
CA GLU A 135 0.00 -2.00 2.81
C GLU A 135 1.37 -2.52 3.28
N ILE A 136 1.73 -2.21 4.53
CA ILE A 136 2.87 -2.81 5.20
C ILE A 136 2.36 -4.00 6.00
N ASN A 137 2.92 -5.18 5.77
CA ASN A 137 2.50 -6.41 6.44
C ASN A 137 3.68 -7.05 7.19
N VAL A 138 3.37 -8.03 8.04
CA VAL A 138 4.35 -8.80 8.83
C VAL A 138 4.07 -10.29 8.73
N ASN A 139 5.05 -11.13 9.05
CA ASN A 139 4.84 -12.54 9.29
C ASN A 139 3.93 -12.77 10.51
N ALA A 140 3.17 -13.85 10.49
CA ALA A 140 1.95 -14.05 11.26
C ALA A 140 1.99 -13.73 12.77
N ARG A 141 3.08 -14.03 13.51
CA ARG A 141 3.03 -14.03 15.00
C ARG A 141 4.10 -13.18 15.68
N TRP A 142 5.05 -12.68 14.96
CA TRP A 142 6.12 -11.82 15.47
C TRP A 142 6.69 -10.97 14.33
N ILE A 143 7.23 -9.83 14.68
CA ILE A 143 7.90 -8.94 13.75
C ILE A 143 9.35 -9.37 13.62
N THR A 144 9.83 -9.61 12.39
CA THR A 144 11.23 -9.91 12.13
C THR A 144 12.09 -8.63 12.17
N PRO A 145 13.42 -8.74 12.34
CA PRO A 145 14.29 -7.56 12.25
C PRO A 145 14.21 -6.82 10.91
N GLY A 146 13.90 -7.53 9.81
CA GLY A 146 13.67 -6.92 8.50
C GLY A 146 12.37 -6.15 8.46
N GLU A 147 11.33 -6.68 9.03
CA GLU A 147 10.00 -6.05 9.13
C GLU A 147 10.02 -4.85 10.09
N GLU A 148 10.75 -4.92 11.21
CA GLU A 148 10.96 -3.76 12.08
C GLU A 148 11.64 -2.61 11.31
N ARG A 149 12.70 -2.91 10.54
CA ARG A 149 13.37 -1.91 9.68
C ARG A 149 12.38 -1.28 8.69
N MET A 150 11.49 -2.08 8.13
CA MET A 150 10.46 -1.61 7.20
C MET A 150 9.50 -0.63 7.88
N HIS A 151 9.01 -0.96 9.07
CA HIS A 151 8.11 -0.07 9.84
C HIS A 151 8.79 1.24 10.21
N ARG A 152 10.05 1.19 10.68
CA ARG A 152 10.83 2.40 10.97
C ARG A 152 11.06 3.26 9.73
N ALA A 153 11.32 2.63 8.57
CA ALA A 153 11.45 3.34 7.30
C ALA A 153 10.14 4.00 6.86
N ALA A 154 9.01 3.28 6.99
CA ALA A 154 7.68 3.80 6.69
C ALA A 154 7.29 4.96 7.62
N ALA A 155 7.62 4.86 8.91
CA ALA A 155 7.45 5.93 9.88
C ALA A 155 8.18 7.21 9.45
N ARG A 156 9.48 7.10 9.09
CA ARG A 156 10.28 8.25 8.64
C ARG A 156 9.74 8.85 7.34
N ALA A 157 9.28 8.01 6.41
CA ALA A 157 8.65 8.49 5.18
C ALA A 157 7.33 9.23 5.49
N GLN A 158 6.51 8.71 6.41
CA GLN A 158 5.29 9.37 6.88
C GLN A 158 5.57 10.73 7.51
N LEU A 159 6.51 10.80 8.44
CA LEU A 159 6.90 12.05 9.11
C LEU A 159 7.42 13.10 8.12
N LYS A 160 8.16 12.67 7.10
CA LYS A 160 8.72 13.57 6.09
C LYS A 160 7.69 14.09 5.11
N THR A 161 6.71 13.26 4.71
CA THR A 161 5.75 13.58 3.64
C THR A 161 4.36 13.95 4.15
N GLY A 162 4.03 13.56 5.39
CA GLY A 162 2.68 13.70 5.95
C GLY A 162 1.67 12.72 5.35
N GLY A 163 2.11 11.74 4.56
CA GLY A 163 1.26 10.72 3.92
C GLY A 163 0.53 9.84 4.94
N THR A 164 -0.58 9.24 4.54
CA THR A 164 -1.27 8.22 5.33
C THR A 164 -0.46 6.93 5.31
N LEU A 165 -0.36 6.23 6.45
CA LEU A 165 0.32 4.96 6.58
C LEU A 165 -0.70 3.86 6.88
N ALA A 166 -0.65 2.75 6.15
CA ALA A 166 -1.52 1.59 6.32
C ALA A 166 -0.70 0.33 6.65
N ILE A 167 -1.07 -0.33 7.74
CA ILE A 167 -0.45 -1.57 8.22
C ILE A 167 -1.46 -2.71 8.24
N ALA A 168 -1.00 -3.95 8.12
CA ALA A 168 -1.84 -5.14 8.27
C ALA A 168 -1.91 -5.59 9.73
N GLY A 169 -3.12 -5.63 10.27
CA GLY A 169 -3.42 -6.06 11.65
C GLY A 169 -4.01 -7.47 11.72
N THR A 170 -3.48 -8.42 10.95
CA THR A 170 -4.00 -9.80 10.89
C THR A 170 -3.99 -10.53 12.24
N HIS A 171 -3.10 -10.15 13.15
CA HIS A 171 -3.07 -10.61 14.54
C HIS A 171 -2.99 -9.41 15.48
N ILE A 172 -3.83 -9.37 16.50
CA ILE A 172 -3.90 -8.23 17.44
C ILE A 172 -2.54 -7.96 18.10
N SER A 173 -1.82 -9.00 18.53
CA SER A 173 -0.50 -8.83 19.17
C SER A 173 0.49 -8.14 18.24
N THR A 174 0.64 -8.62 17.00
CA THR A 174 1.56 -8.00 16.03
C THR A 174 1.07 -6.66 15.53
N ALA A 175 -0.23 -6.39 15.54
CA ALA A 175 -0.76 -5.06 15.24
C ALA A 175 -0.34 -4.04 16.30
N MET A 176 -0.38 -4.42 17.59
CA MET A 176 0.09 -3.56 18.68
C MET A 176 1.61 -3.34 18.58
N ASP A 177 2.40 -4.39 18.37
CA ASP A 177 3.85 -4.27 18.19
C ASP A 177 4.23 -3.35 17.01
N GLN A 178 3.47 -3.40 15.91
CA GLN A 178 3.64 -2.49 14.77
C GLN A 178 3.36 -1.04 15.17
N LEU A 179 2.28 -0.79 15.91
CA LEU A 179 1.92 0.55 16.37
C LEU A 179 2.97 1.10 17.34
N ASP A 180 3.49 0.26 18.25
CA ASP A 180 4.55 0.65 19.19
C ASP A 180 5.82 1.11 18.44
N ILE A 181 6.25 0.37 17.38
CA ILE A 181 7.39 0.79 16.54
C ILE A 181 7.13 2.14 15.86
N LEU A 182 5.91 2.36 15.36
CA LEU A 182 5.56 3.61 14.70
C LEU A 182 5.53 4.79 15.70
N GLU A 183 5.02 4.55 16.90
CA GLU A 183 4.99 5.55 17.98
C GLU A 183 6.40 5.90 18.48
N GLU A 184 7.28 4.90 18.64
CA GLU A 184 8.70 5.12 18.98
C GLU A 184 9.42 6.03 17.96
N GLU A 185 9.10 5.92 16.66
CA GLU A 185 9.64 6.81 15.62
C GLU A 185 8.95 8.18 15.60
N GLY A 186 7.87 8.38 16.37
CA GLY A 186 7.16 9.65 16.52
C GLY A 186 5.96 9.86 15.60
N VAL A 187 5.44 8.79 15.02
CA VAL A 187 4.24 8.86 14.15
C VAL A 187 2.99 9.19 14.97
N ASP A 188 2.19 10.13 14.51
CA ASP A 188 0.84 10.36 15.04
C ASP A 188 -0.07 9.19 14.61
N LEU A 189 -0.39 8.29 15.54
CA LEU A 189 -1.19 7.09 15.27
C LEU A 189 -2.60 7.39 14.72
N ARG A 190 -3.11 8.63 14.86
CA ARG A 190 -4.35 9.07 14.20
C ARG A 190 -4.26 9.12 12.68
N LYS A 191 -3.04 9.05 12.13
CA LYS A 191 -2.75 9.00 10.69
C LYS A 191 -2.39 7.60 10.20
N VAL A 192 -2.58 6.59 11.04
CA VAL A 192 -2.31 5.19 10.72
C VAL A 192 -3.63 4.44 10.54
N ILE A 193 -3.73 3.68 9.47
CA ILE A 193 -4.83 2.75 9.21
C ILE A 193 -4.36 1.35 9.57
N VAL A 194 -5.13 0.65 10.39
CA VAL A 194 -4.89 -0.78 10.71
C VAL A 194 -5.90 -1.61 9.93
N ASN A 195 -5.41 -2.28 8.89
CA ASN A 195 -6.23 -3.15 8.04
C ASN A 195 -6.44 -4.53 8.70
N HIS A 196 -7.46 -5.28 8.24
CA HIS A 196 -7.71 -6.70 8.58
C HIS A 196 -7.94 -7.00 10.07
N ILE A 197 -8.13 -6.00 10.93
CA ILE A 197 -8.31 -6.17 12.37
C ILE A 197 -9.52 -7.05 12.72
N ASN A 198 -10.53 -7.09 11.86
CA ASN A 198 -11.71 -7.93 12.01
C ASN A 198 -11.43 -9.44 11.88
N GLY A 199 -10.35 -9.83 11.20
CA GLY A 199 -9.93 -11.24 11.07
C GLY A 199 -9.39 -11.84 12.37
N SER A 200 -9.09 -11.01 13.37
CA SER A 200 -8.48 -11.41 14.65
C SER A 200 -9.49 -11.57 15.79
N LEU A 201 -10.79 -11.46 15.52
CA LEU A 201 -11.86 -11.50 16.56
C LEU A 201 -12.32 -12.91 16.91
N ASN A 202 -11.62 -13.96 16.47
CA ASN A 202 -11.92 -15.38 16.79
C ASN A 202 -10.80 -16.03 17.61
#